data_dafae418c325ce33b275f434137ccb5a
#
_entry.id   dafae418c325ce33b275f434137ccb5a
#
_cell.length_a   1.000
_cell.length_b   1.000
_cell.length_c   1.000
_cell.angle_alpha   90.00
_cell.angle_beta   90.00
_cell.angle_gamma   90.00
#
_symmetry.space_group_name_H-M   'P 1'
#
loop_
_entity.id
_entity.type
_entity.pdbx_description
1 polymer ?
#
loop_
_entity_poly.entity_id
_entity_poly.type
_entity_poly.pdbx_seq_one_letter_code
_entity_poly.pdbx_strand_id
1 'polypeptide(L)'
;MPDRVIAAASLASVAPYDAEGLDFLEGMGEQNVEEMAAIFEGEDAHRASMEKARYELLSATPEQLVELWQTLLGPSDREVATGVLAAFLLDHMRAGIGSSGDGWIDDDRAFVTPWGFDLASIRVPVQLWQGEQDQFVPYGHGVWLAEHVPGVDARLTAEDGHLTLAERRVPEVHGWLMERAARSIDTAHA
;
A
#
# COMPACT_ATOMS: atom_id res chain seq x y z
N MET A 1 -15.76 -14.14 3.57
CA MET A 1 -17.08 -13.79 4.16
C MET A 1 -17.91 -12.97 3.16
N PRO A 2 -18.35 -13.58 2.04
CA PRO A 2 -19.06 -12.83 0.97
C PRO A 2 -20.35 -12.17 1.46
N ASP A 3 -21.01 -12.75 2.46
CA ASP A 3 -22.27 -12.22 3.00
C ASP A 3 -22.11 -10.92 3.83
N ARG A 4 -20.87 -10.49 4.08
CA ARG A 4 -20.57 -9.28 4.86
C ARG A 4 -19.85 -8.20 4.06
N VAL A 5 -19.34 -8.53 2.88
CA VAL A 5 -18.60 -7.62 1.99
C VAL A 5 -19.35 -7.52 0.67
N ILE A 6 -19.78 -6.32 0.32
CA ILE A 6 -20.52 -6.05 -0.93
C ILE A 6 -19.54 -5.82 -2.08
N ALA A 7 -18.47 -5.09 -1.84
CA ALA A 7 -17.41 -4.76 -2.78
C ALA A 7 -16.15 -4.35 -2.00
N ALA A 8 -15.01 -4.37 -2.66
CA ALA A 8 -13.75 -3.91 -2.11
C ALA A 8 -13.02 -3.00 -3.11
N ALA A 9 -12.25 -2.05 -2.60
CA ALA A 9 -11.34 -1.27 -3.41
C ALA A 9 -9.94 -1.32 -2.77
N SER A 10 -8.92 -1.41 -3.59
CA SER A 10 -7.53 -1.49 -3.21
C SER A 10 -6.74 -0.44 -3.96
N LEU A 11 -5.90 0.31 -3.25
CA LEU A 11 -5.03 1.35 -3.80
C LEU A 11 -3.59 1.01 -3.42
N ALA A 12 -2.69 1.01 -4.39
CA ALA A 12 -1.27 0.79 -4.18
C ALA A 12 -0.97 -0.48 -3.35
N SER A 13 -1.58 -1.60 -3.72
CA SER A 13 -1.43 -2.85 -2.95
C SER A 13 -0.34 -3.74 -3.50
N VAL A 14 0.42 -4.35 -2.58
CA VAL A 14 1.39 -5.40 -2.93
C VAL A 14 0.68 -6.65 -3.45
N ALA A 15 1.35 -7.41 -4.31
CA ALA A 15 1.01 -8.79 -4.61
C ALA A 15 1.60 -9.72 -3.53
N PRO A 16 1.24 -11.02 -3.49
CA PRO A 16 1.90 -11.98 -2.62
C PRO A 16 3.41 -11.99 -2.83
N TYR A 17 4.19 -12.11 -1.74
CA TYR A 17 5.64 -12.13 -1.84
C TYR A 17 6.19 -13.27 -2.73
N ASP A 18 5.50 -14.40 -2.71
CA ASP A 18 5.79 -15.60 -3.51
C ASP A 18 5.05 -15.64 -4.85
N ALA A 19 4.59 -14.48 -5.35
CA ALA A 19 3.86 -14.36 -6.61
C ALA A 19 4.70 -14.86 -7.79
N GLU A 20 4.25 -15.89 -8.48
CA GLU A 20 4.96 -16.46 -9.62
C GLU A 20 4.99 -15.44 -10.78
N GLY A 21 6.18 -15.20 -11.33
CA GLY A 21 6.37 -14.28 -12.45
C GLY A 21 6.49 -12.79 -12.07
N LEU A 22 6.48 -12.45 -10.79
CA LEU A 22 6.73 -11.10 -10.28
C LEU A 22 8.07 -11.05 -9.53
N ASP A 23 8.94 -10.12 -9.89
CA ASP A 23 10.01 -9.70 -8.99
C ASP A 23 9.44 -8.68 -8.00
N PHE A 24 9.28 -9.11 -6.76
CA PHE A 24 8.60 -8.34 -5.71
C PHE A 24 9.28 -6.98 -5.43
N LEU A 25 10.60 -6.91 -5.57
CA LEU A 25 11.38 -5.72 -5.26
C LEU A 25 11.70 -4.85 -6.48
N GLU A 26 11.42 -5.32 -7.70
CA GLU A 26 11.72 -4.57 -8.92
C GLU A 26 10.98 -3.22 -8.96
N GLY A 27 11.72 -2.13 -8.97
CA GLY A 27 11.18 -0.76 -8.98
C GLY A 27 10.87 -0.18 -7.59
N MET A 28 11.07 -0.94 -6.52
CA MET A 28 10.96 -0.40 -5.15
C MET A 28 12.06 0.61 -4.84
N GLY A 29 11.73 1.62 -4.05
CA GLY A 29 12.73 2.55 -3.53
C GLY A 29 13.73 1.85 -2.60
N GLU A 30 14.97 2.33 -2.61
CA GLU A 30 16.10 1.71 -1.91
C GLU A 30 15.83 1.42 -0.43
N GLN A 31 15.12 2.33 0.26
CA GLN A 31 14.75 2.13 1.67
C GLN A 31 13.91 0.89 1.90
N ASN A 32 12.88 0.64 1.07
CA ASN A 32 12.06 -0.55 1.21
C ASN A 32 12.83 -1.82 0.85
N VAL A 33 13.78 -1.73 -0.10
CA VAL A 33 14.67 -2.85 -0.43
C VAL A 33 15.57 -3.20 0.76
N GLU A 34 16.15 -2.18 1.44
CA GLU A 34 16.96 -2.37 2.65
C GLU A 34 16.14 -2.95 3.81
N GLU A 35 14.91 -2.45 4.01
CA GLU A 35 13.97 -2.93 5.02
C GLU A 35 13.62 -4.41 4.81
N MET A 36 13.27 -4.78 3.58
CA MET A 36 13.02 -6.17 3.21
C MET A 36 14.26 -7.06 3.41
N ALA A 37 15.45 -6.57 3.07
CA ALA A 37 16.69 -7.30 3.32
C ALA A 37 16.91 -7.61 4.80
N ALA A 38 16.63 -6.65 5.69
CA ALA A 38 16.77 -6.83 7.13
C ALA A 38 15.86 -7.92 7.70
N ILE A 39 14.65 -8.14 7.10
CA ILE A 39 13.76 -9.24 7.50
C ILE A 39 14.44 -10.59 7.31
N PHE A 40 15.14 -10.76 6.19
CA PHE A 40 15.82 -12.02 5.85
C PHE A 40 17.17 -12.22 6.53
N GLU A 41 17.78 -11.16 7.07
CA GLU A 41 18.96 -11.25 7.93
C GLU A 41 18.64 -11.82 9.32
N GLY A 42 17.39 -11.76 9.75
CA GLY A 42 16.91 -12.34 10.99
C GLY A 42 16.28 -11.33 11.95
N GLU A 43 15.64 -11.86 13.00
CA GLU A 43 14.80 -11.06 13.92
C GLU A 43 15.54 -9.90 14.58
N ASP A 44 16.78 -10.11 15.00
CA ASP A 44 17.56 -9.07 15.69
C ASP A 44 17.95 -7.93 14.72
N ALA A 45 18.33 -8.26 13.49
CA ALA A 45 18.66 -7.30 12.45
C ALA A 45 17.44 -6.48 12.03
N HIS A 46 16.32 -7.17 11.79
CA HIS A 46 15.05 -6.53 11.45
C HIS A 46 14.60 -5.57 12.55
N ARG A 47 14.59 -6.02 13.82
CA ARG A 47 14.23 -5.17 14.96
C ARG A 47 15.16 -3.96 15.09
N ALA A 48 16.45 -4.14 14.91
CA ALA A 48 17.40 -3.02 14.98
C ALA A 48 17.17 -1.98 13.86
N SER A 49 16.87 -2.44 12.65
CA SER A 49 16.52 -1.57 11.51
C SER A 49 15.24 -0.79 11.80
N MET A 50 14.18 -1.46 12.27
CA MET A 50 12.90 -0.83 12.59
C MET A 50 12.98 0.19 13.73
N GLU A 51 13.71 -0.11 14.81
CA GLU A 51 13.88 0.84 15.90
C GLU A 51 14.69 2.07 15.47
N LYS A 52 15.65 1.92 14.56
CA LYS A 52 16.35 3.06 13.96
C LYS A 52 15.39 3.93 13.14
N ALA A 53 14.64 3.33 12.21
CA ALA A 53 13.67 4.04 11.38
C ALA A 53 12.59 4.73 12.24
N ARG A 54 12.09 4.03 13.28
CA ARG A 54 11.16 4.57 14.25
C ARG A 54 11.72 5.81 14.96
N TYR A 55 12.94 5.77 15.45
CA TYR A 55 13.59 6.92 16.09
C TYR A 55 13.70 8.12 15.15
N GLU A 56 14.09 7.89 13.90
CA GLU A 56 14.19 8.91 12.86
C GLU A 56 12.83 9.56 12.60
N LEU A 57 11.76 8.77 12.39
CA LEU A 57 10.41 9.28 12.18
C LEU A 57 9.83 10.04 13.37
N LEU A 58 10.05 9.55 14.60
CA LEU A 58 9.58 10.25 15.80
C LEU A 58 10.26 11.60 15.99
N SER A 59 11.48 11.75 15.51
CA SER A 59 12.30 12.96 15.66
C SER A 59 12.20 13.93 14.48
N ALA A 60 11.70 13.46 13.31
CA ALA A 60 11.71 14.22 12.07
C ALA A 60 10.76 15.44 12.10
N THR A 61 11.07 16.47 11.32
CA THR A 61 10.08 17.48 10.90
C THR A 61 9.36 17.02 9.62
N PRO A 62 8.26 17.67 9.20
CA PRO A 62 7.61 17.33 7.92
C PRO A 62 8.56 17.41 6.72
N GLU A 63 9.47 18.38 6.70
CA GLU A 63 10.47 18.53 5.64
C GLU A 63 11.49 17.38 5.69
N GLN A 64 11.92 16.98 6.87
CA GLN A 64 12.82 15.84 7.07
C GLN A 64 12.15 14.51 6.69
N LEU A 65 10.84 14.35 6.87
CA LEU A 65 10.12 13.17 6.37
C LEU A 65 10.28 13.01 4.86
N VAL A 66 10.15 14.12 4.11
CA VAL A 66 10.32 14.12 2.65
C VAL A 66 11.75 13.75 2.26
N GLU A 67 12.74 14.20 3.03
CA GLU A 67 14.15 13.82 2.83
C GLU A 67 14.38 12.34 3.16
N LEU A 68 13.81 11.84 4.24
CA LEU A 68 13.86 10.41 4.60
C LEU A 68 13.26 9.51 3.52
N TRP A 69 12.21 9.96 2.85
CA TRP A 69 11.53 9.20 1.81
C TRP A 69 12.02 9.49 0.38
N GLN A 70 13.18 10.12 0.22
CA GLN A 70 13.65 10.55 -1.09
C GLN A 70 13.74 9.44 -2.14
N THR A 71 13.97 8.18 -1.75
CA THR A 71 14.02 7.03 -2.66
C THR A 71 12.66 6.38 -2.88
N LEU A 72 11.67 6.66 -2.02
CA LEU A 72 10.32 6.13 -2.09
C LEU A 72 9.37 7.03 -2.87
N LEU A 73 9.65 8.34 -2.90
CA LEU A 73 8.80 9.31 -3.58
C LEU A 73 9.12 9.36 -5.08
N GLY A 74 8.22 8.86 -5.90
CA GLY A 74 8.23 9.06 -7.35
C GLY A 74 8.01 10.52 -7.73
N PRO A 75 8.17 10.89 -9.01
CA PRO A 75 8.02 12.29 -9.44
C PRO A 75 6.70 12.93 -9.01
N SER A 76 5.57 12.26 -9.23
CA SER A 76 4.25 12.78 -8.88
C SER A 76 4.05 12.91 -7.36
N ASP A 77 4.60 11.97 -6.58
CA ASP A 77 4.48 12.01 -5.12
C ASP A 77 5.29 13.15 -4.50
N ARG A 78 6.45 13.48 -5.08
CA ARG A 78 7.25 14.65 -4.64
C ARG A 78 6.52 15.97 -4.80
N GLU A 79 5.62 16.08 -5.77
CA GLU A 79 4.81 17.29 -5.96
C GLU A 79 3.82 17.50 -4.79
N VAL A 80 3.29 16.42 -4.23
CA VAL A 80 2.25 16.47 -3.20
C VAL A 80 2.79 16.27 -1.77
N ALA A 81 3.93 15.59 -1.60
CA ALA A 81 4.56 15.32 -0.31
C ALA A 81 5.16 16.58 0.33
N THR A 82 4.38 17.64 0.49
CA THR A 82 4.81 18.95 1.00
C THR A 82 3.83 19.50 2.02
N GLY A 83 4.29 20.45 2.84
CA GLY A 83 3.44 21.27 3.69
C GLY A 83 2.44 20.46 4.53
N VAL A 84 1.14 20.64 4.27
CA VAL A 84 0.06 20.04 5.06
C VAL A 84 0.03 18.51 4.95
N LEU A 85 0.27 17.96 3.75
CA LEU A 85 0.26 16.51 3.58
C LEU A 85 1.44 15.85 4.30
N ALA A 86 2.64 16.40 4.19
CA ALA A 86 3.80 15.86 4.91
C ALA A 86 3.61 15.91 6.44
N ALA A 87 3.03 17.01 6.97
CA ALA A 87 2.71 17.11 8.39
C ALA A 87 1.65 16.09 8.83
N PHE A 88 0.59 15.93 8.03
CA PHE A 88 -0.47 14.95 8.27
C PHE A 88 0.08 13.52 8.29
N LEU A 89 0.88 13.14 7.31
CA LEU A 89 1.50 11.81 7.23
C LEU A 89 2.40 11.54 8.44
N LEU A 90 3.26 12.50 8.79
CA LEU A 90 4.15 12.38 9.93
C LEU A 90 3.39 12.20 11.27
N ASP A 91 2.32 12.96 11.47
CA ASP A 91 1.49 12.86 12.68
C ASP A 91 0.79 11.49 12.77
N HIS A 92 0.31 10.96 11.63
CA HIS A 92 -0.31 9.63 11.58
C HIS A 92 0.70 8.51 11.85
N MET A 93 1.89 8.58 11.25
CA MET A 93 2.95 7.63 11.52
C MET A 93 3.36 7.64 12.99
N ARG A 94 3.56 8.81 13.59
CA ARG A 94 3.85 8.94 15.01
C ARG A 94 2.78 8.33 15.91
N ALA A 95 1.53 8.51 15.56
CA ALA A 95 0.42 7.92 16.31
C ALA A 95 0.43 6.38 16.22
N GLY A 96 0.79 5.82 15.05
CA GLY A 96 0.86 4.38 14.83
C GLY A 96 2.04 3.71 15.52
N ILE A 97 3.24 4.33 15.46
CA ILE A 97 4.50 3.74 15.95
C ILE A 97 4.96 4.28 17.32
N GLY A 98 4.13 5.11 17.98
CA GLY A 98 4.55 5.92 19.14
C GLY A 98 5.12 5.13 20.31
N SER A 99 4.50 4.03 20.72
CA SER A 99 4.89 3.26 21.91
C SER A 99 5.94 2.18 21.63
N SER A 100 5.88 1.51 20.49
CA SER A 100 6.85 0.49 20.05
C SER A 100 6.80 0.29 18.54
N GLY A 101 7.86 -0.31 17.97
CA GLY A 101 7.91 -0.75 16.57
C GLY A 101 7.31 -2.14 16.33
N ASP A 102 6.74 -2.80 17.34
CA ASP A 102 6.32 -4.20 17.22
C ASP A 102 5.23 -4.40 16.16
N GLY A 103 4.26 -3.47 16.07
CA GLY A 103 3.22 -3.53 15.04
C GLY A 103 3.80 -3.41 13.63
N TRP A 104 4.77 -2.54 13.42
CA TRP A 104 5.47 -2.41 12.14
C TRP A 104 6.22 -3.70 11.78
N ILE A 105 6.96 -4.28 12.76
CA ILE A 105 7.65 -5.57 12.58
C ILE A 105 6.67 -6.70 12.21
N ASP A 106 5.48 -6.72 12.80
CA ASP A 106 4.46 -7.71 12.49
C ASP A 106 3.88 -7.50 11.08
N ASP A 107 3.68 -6.25 10.65
CA ASP A 107 3.23 -5.90 9.30
C ASP A 107 4.29 -6.31 8.24
N ASP A 108 5.56 -6.03 8.47
CA ASP A 108 6.66 -6.43 7.58
C ASP A 108 6.71 -7.96 7.39
N ARG A 109 6.55 -8.70 8.50
CA ARG A 109 6.48 -10.17 8.45
C ARG A 109 5.27 -10.65 7.66
N ALA A 110 4.14 -9.95 7.77
CA ALA A 110 2.95 -10.29 7.01
C ALA A 110 3.16 -10.10 5.50
N PHE A 111 3.94 -9.11 5.07
CA PHE A 111 4.28 -8.92 3.65
C PHE A 111 5.02 -10.11 3.05
N VAL A 112 5.92 -10.74 3.79
CA VAL A 112 6.75 -11.86 3.30
C VAL A 112 6.18 -13.24 3.65
N THR A 113 5.00 -13.29 4.27
CA THR A 113 4.32 -14.54 4.63
C THR A 113 3.23 -14.84 3.60
N PRO A 114 3.07 -16.13 3.17
CA PRO A 114 1.98 -16.50 2.29
C PRO A 114 0.62 -16.08 2.86
N TRP A 115 -0.22 -15.50 2.03
CA TRP A 115 -1.53 -14.95 2.45
C TRP A 115 -2.52 -16.01 2.97
N GLY A 116 -2.27 -17.30 2.70
CA GLY A 116 -3.10 -18.39 3.19
C GLY A 116 -4.48 -18.51 2.54
N PHE A 117 -4.73 -17.79 1.44
CA PHE A 117 -5.93 -17.91 0.63
C PHE A 117 -5.60 -17.75 -0.86
N ASP A 118 -6.49 -18.27 -1.71
CA ASP A 118 -6.39 -18.17 -3.16
C ASP A 118 -7.17 -16.94 -3.65
N LEU A 119 -6.51 -16.05 -4.40
CA LEU A 119 -7.14 -14.88 -5.03
C LEU A 119 -8.29 -15.28 -5.94
N ALA A 120 -8.19 -16.43 -6.61
CA ALA A 120 -9.27 -16.97 -7.43
C ALA A 120 -10.55 -17.29 -6.62
N SER A 121 -10.49 -17.31 -5.28
CA SER A 121 -11.66 -17.47 -4.41
C SER A 121 -12.45 -16.18 -4.18
N ILE A 122 -11.96 -15.03 -4.57
CA ILE A 122 -12.64 -13.74 -4.44
C ILE A 122 -13.89 -13.73 -5.33
N ARG A 123 -15.05 -13.38 -4.76
CA ARG A 123 -16.35 -13.40 -5.43
C ARG A 123 -17.05 -12.04 -5.45
N VAL A 124 -16.59 -11.13 -4.61
CA VAL A 124 -17.14 -9.76 -4.59
C VAL A 124 -16.47 -8.91 -5.67
N PRO A 125 -17.15 -7.88 -6.19
CA PRO A 125 -16.53 -6.91 -7.07
C PRO A 125 -15.33 -6.26 -6.39
N VAL A 126 -14.20 -6.18 -7.11
CA VAL A 126 -12.97 -5.53 -6.65
C VAL A 126 -12.60 -4.43 -7.63
N GLN A 127 -12.25 -3.25 -7.12
CA GLN A 127 -11.57 -2.22 -7.88
C GLN A 127 -10.12 -2.12 -7.40
N LEU A 128 -9.19 -2.08 -8.34
CA LEU A 128 -7.76 -1.99 -8.07
C LEU A 128 -7.18 -0.72 -8.72
N TRP A 129 -6.47 0.09 -7.93
CA TRP A 129 -5.75 1.26 -8.42
C TRP A 129 -4.26 1.10 -8.20
N GLN A 130 -3.45 1.37 -9.24
CA GLN A 130 -2.00 1.36 -9.17
C GLN A 130 -1.41 2.43 -10.09
N GLY A 131 -0.40 3.16 -9.59
CA GLY A 131 0.32 4.20 -10.32
C GLY A 131 1.65 3.71 -10.89
N GLU A 132 2.01 4.13 -12.11
CA GLU A 132 3.30 3.78 -12.71
C GLU A 132 4.49 4.45 -12.01
N GLN A 133 4.24 5.55 -11.27
CA GLN A 133 5.29 6.30 -10.57
C GLN A 133 5.43 5.91 -9.09
N ASP A 134 4.74 4.84 -8.65
CA ASP A 134 4.80 4.34 -7.29
C ASP A 134 6.13 3.61 -7.04
N GLN A 135 6.93 4.14 -6.11
CA GLN A 135 8.19 3.56 -5.65
C GLN A 135 8.09 2.93 -4.25
N PHE A 136 6.95 3.08 -3.56
CA PHE A 136 6.63 2.30 -2.35
C PHE A 136 6.16 0.89 -2.73
N VAL A 137 5.18 0.81 -3.63
CA VAL A 137 4.65 -0.43 -4.19
C VAL A 137 4.70 -0.33 -5.70
N PRO A 138 5.69 -0.95 -6.34
CA PRO A 138 5.91 -0.81 -7.78
C PRO A 138 4.73 -1.23 -8.64
N TYR A 139 4.62 -0.62 -9.80
CA TYR A 139 3.56 -0.84 -10.78
C TYR A 139 3.34 -2.32 -11.14
N GLY A 140 4.42 -3.12 -11.16
CA GLY A 140 4.37 -4.55 -11.42
C GLY A 140 3.41 -5.31 -10.51
N HIS A 141 3.27 -4.89 -9.25
CA HIS A 141 2.30 -5.50 -8.31
C HIS A 141 0.87 -5.30 -8.77
N GLY A 142 0.52 -4.07 -9.18
CA GLY A 142 -0.81 -3.76 -9.70
C GLY A 142 -1.13 -4.51 -11.00
N VAL A 143 -0.16 -4.63 -11.90
CA VAL A 143 -0.30 -5.41 -13.14
C VAL A 143 -0.54 -6.88 -12.81
N TRP A 144 0.27 -7.46 -11.94
CA TRP A 144 0.12 -8.86 -11.51
C TRP A 144 -1.24 -9.10 -10.85
N LEU A 145 -1.67 -8.24 -9.93
CA LEU A 145 -2.98 -8.34 -9.28
C LEU A 145 -4.14 -8.21 -10.27
N ALA A 146 -4.01 -7.33 -11.27
CA ALA A 146 -5.00 -7.16 -12.32
C ALA A 146 -5.21 -8.42 -13.16
N GLU A 147 -4.18 -9.23 -13.32
CA GLU A 147 -4.24 -10.50 -14.04
C GLU A 147 -4.77 -11.66 -13.18
N HIS A 148 -4.61 -11.59 -11.85
CA HIS A 148 -4.89 -12.71 -10.95
C HIS A 148 -6.17 -12.56 -10.09
N VAL A 149 -6.70 -11.35 -9.93
CA VAL A 149 -7.97 -11.13 -9.21
C VAL A 149 -9.14 -11.27 -10.19
N PRO A 150 -10.06 -12.23 -9.99
CA PRO A 150 -11.14 -12.47 -10.95
C PRO A 150 -12.06 -11.28 -11.13
N GLY A 151 -12.22 -10.82 -12.37
CA GLY A 151 -13.18 -9.76 -12.71
C GLY A 151 -12.89 -8.41 -12.09
N VAL A 152 -11.64 -8.14 -11.72
CA VAL A 152 -11.22 -6.87 -11.15
C VAL A 152 -11.44 -5.72 -12.13
N ASP A 153 -11.92 -4.57 -11.62
CA ASP A 153 -11.93 -3.28 -12.32
C ASP A 153 -10.58 -2.59 -12.07
N ALA A 154 -9.58 -2.91 -12.89
CA ALA A 154 -8.23 -2.40 -12.75
C ALA A 154 -8.09 -0.99 -13.34
N ARG A 155 -7.55 -0.08 -12.56
CA ARG A 155 -7.24 1.32 -12.88
C ARG A 155 -5.74 1.55 -12.74
N LEU A 156 -5.01 1.25 -13.80
CA LEU A 156 -3.57 1.40 -13.89
C LEU A 156 -3.28 2.76 -14.53
N THR A 157 -2.65 3.69 -13.78
CA THR A 157 -2.50 5.10 -14.18
C THR A 157 -1.04 5.47 -14.35
N ALA A 158 -0.72 6.17 -15.45
CA ALA A 158 0.65 6.60 -15.74
C ALA A 158 1.10 7.82 -14.91
N GLU A 159 0.13 8.63 -14.45
CA GLU A 159 0.39 9.90 -13.79
C GLU A 159 0.44 9.83 -12.26
N ASP A 160 0.05 8.72 -11.65
CA ASP A 160 -0.01 8.60 -10.20
C ASP A 160 1.18 7.80 -9.63
N GLY A 161 1.59 8.14 -8.43
CA GLY A 161 2.45 7.39 -7.54
C GLY A 161 1.64 6.87 -6.34
N HIS A 162 2.29 6.60 -5.23
CA HIS A 162 1.68 6.07 -4.01
C HIS A 162 0.76 7.06 -3.31
N LEU A 163 1.28 8.25 -3.03
CA LEU A 163 0.58 9.30 -2.30
C LEU A 163 -0.49 9.96 -3.17
N THR A 164 -0.19 10.16 -4.45
CA THR A 164 -1.11 10.79 -5.39
C THR A 164 -2.33 9.94 -5.68
N LEU A 165 -2.25 8.61 -5.61
CA LEU A 165 -3.42 7.74 -5.64
C LEU A 165 -4.38 8.05 -4.49
N ALA A 166 -3.88 8.16 -3.25
CA ALA A 166 -4.70 8.49 -2.10
C ALA A 166 -5.28 9.91 -2.21
N GLU A 167 -4.48 10.88 -2.63
CA GLU A 167 -4.91 12.28 -2.72
C GLU A 167 -5.92 12.53 -3.83
N ARG A 168 -5.72 11.91 -5.00
CA ARG A 168 -6.49 12.25 -6.21
C ARG A 168 -7.63 11.28 -6.48
N ARG A 169 -7.50 9.98 -6.12
CA ARG A 169 -8.44 8.91 -6.55
C ARG A 169 -9.45 8.46 -5.50
N VAL A 170 -9.24 8.81 -4.23
CA VAL A 170 -10.19 8.44 -3.16
C VAL A 170 -11.63 8.87 -3.44
N PRO A 171 -11.94 10.06 -4.00
CA PRO A 171 -13.32 10.41 -4.37
C PRO A 171 -13.95 9.48 -5.41
N GLU A 172 -13.16 9.04 -6.42
CA GLU A 172 -13.61 8.09 -7.44
C GLU A 172 -13.87 6.71 -6.84
N VAL A 173 -12.98 6.26 -5.95
CA VAL A 173 -13.13 5.00 -5.21
C VAL A 173 -14.40 5.00 -4.36
N HIS A 174 -14.63 6.08 -3.60
CA HIS A 174 -15.85 6.23 -2.80
C HIS A 174 -17.09 6.22 -3.68
N GLY A 175 -17.09 6.91 -4.82
CA GLY A 175 -18.18 6.88 -5.79
C GLY A 175 -18.50 5.47 -6.25
N TRP A 176 -17.46 4.72 -6.64
CA TRP A 176 -17.61 3.34 -7.09
C TRP A 176 -18.17 2.42 -5.99
N LEU A 177 -17.67 2.51 -4.76
CA LEU A 177 -18.16 1.73 -3.62
C LEU A 177 -19.62 2.05 -3.29
N MET A 178 -20.02 3.33 -3.32
CA MET A 178 -21.40 3.75 -3.08
C MET A 178 -22.37 3.23 -4.14
N GLU A 179 -21.97 3.21 -5.41
CA GLU A 179 -22.78 2.60 -6.48
C GLU A 179 -23.01 1.11 -6.26
N ARG A 180 -21.98 0.37 -5.80
CA ARG A 180 -22.10 -1.07 -5.50
C ARG A 180 -23.04 -1.30 -4.30
N ALA A 181 -22.92 -0.48 -3.26
CA ALA A 181 -23.80 -0.55 -2.09
C ALA A 181 -25.29 -0.30 -2.48
N ALA A 182 -25.56 0.71 -3.30
CA ALA A 182 -26.91 1.00 -3.76
C ALA A 182 -27.54 -0.17 -4.54
N ARG A 183 -26.78 -0.75 -5.49
CA ARG A 183 -27.26 -1.92 -6.29
C ARG A 183 -27.54 -3.15 -5.42
N SER A 184 -26.76 -3.36 -4.35
CA SER A 184 -26.98 -4.48 -3.43
C SER A 184 -28.28 -4.32 -2.64
N ILE A 185 -28.66 -3.10 -2.26
CA ILE A 185 -29.91 -2.81 -1.58
C ILE A 185 -31.11 -3.07 -2.50
N ASP A 186 -31.04 -2.62 -3.75
CA ASP A 186 -32.10 -2.81 -4.74
C ASP A 186 -32.38 -4.30 -5.02
N THR A 187 -31.30 -5.11 -5.12
CA THR A 187 -31.45 -6.56 -5.34
C THR A 187 -31.98 -7.31 -4.11
N ALA A 188 -31.81 -6.79 -2.90
CA ALA A 188 -32.34 -7.40 -1.69
C ALA A 188 -33.86 -7.12 -1.48
N HIS A 189 -34.43 -6.17 -2.22
CA HIS A 189 -35.83 -5.77 -2.15
C HIS A 189 -36.64 -6.22 -3.37
N ALA A 190 -36.04 -6.89 -4.35
CA ALA A 190 -36.67 -7.46 -5.55
C ALA A 190 -36.91 -8.98 -5.39
#